data_4e35748f12ad49c49b51151241e57409
#
_entry.id   4e35748f12ad49c49b51151241e57409
#
_cell.length_a   1.000
_cell.length_b   1.000
_cell.length_c   1.000
_cell.angle_alpha   90.00
_cell.angle_beta   90.00
_cell.angle_gamma   90.00
#
_symmetry.space_group_name_H-M   'P 1'
#
loop_
_entity.id
_entity.type
_entity.pdbx_description
1 polymer ?
#
loop_
_entity_poly.entity_id
_entity_poly.type
_entity_poly.pdbx_seq_one_letter_code
_entity_poly.pdbx_strand_id
1 'polypeptide(L)'
;MTTELRLHIDKPLRSVELIHPSSGQSEQDVSEPFRTEVEILRDELREELAALKVEAAKALSDREAALEQDLSAARSLASQLGEAIQTVRANDAQLLTTLQQTSVEIGVTIARQLIQKQIACEDFDIQGLVEAALKRLESREPVIVRLHPQDLQLLQLQQEDQEKSGPTRTIDFVADSDLSRGDCVCVTRDTRMVVRMEDRLEEVREYLSGEDACWN
;
A
#
# COMPACT_ATOMS: atom_id res chain seq x y z
N MET A 1 2.48 -71.91 -8.96
CA MET A 1 2.77 -70.74 -8.14
C MET A 1 2.80 -71.18 -6.69
N THR A 2 4.00 -71.33 -6.13
CA THR A 2 4.22 -71.73 -4.75
C THR A 2 4.08 -70.49 -3.88
N THR A 3 3.06 -70.41 -3.05
CA THR A 3 2.85 -69.37 -2.07
C THR A 3 3.61 -69.73 -0.81
N GLU A 4 4.73 -69.04 -0.52
CA GLU A 4 5.43 -69.16 0.72
C GLU A 4 4.70 -68.36 1.84
N LEU A 5 4.16 -69.07 2.83
CA LEU A 5 3.62 -68.49 4.05
C LEU A 5 4.74 -68.32 5.06
N ARG A 6 5.16 -67.08 5.34
CA ARG A 6 6.13 -66.81 6.44
C ARG A 6 5.37 -66.53 7.72
N LEU A 7 5.36 -67.50 8.62
CA LEU A 7 4.84 -67.36 9.98
C LEU A 7 5.93 -66.80 10.88
N HIS A 8 5.70 -65.63 11.48
CA HIS A 8 6.56 -65.05 12.51
C HIS A 8 6.08 -65.57 13.86
N ILE A 9 6.90 -66.44 14.55
CA ILE A 9 6.53 -67.05 15.83
C ILE A 9 7.54 -66.55 16.85
N ASP A 10 7.05 -65.79 17.85
CA ASP A 10 7.85 -65.16 18.93
C ASP A 10 8.35 -66.13 20.02
N LYS A 11 8.03 -67.41 19.92
CA LYS A 11 8.50 -68.45 20.91
C LYS A 11 9.18 -69.59 20.21
N PRO A 12 10.30 -70.12 20.76
CA PRO A 12 11.03 -71.23 20.13
C PRO A 12 10.13 -72.50 20.21
N LEU A 13 9.86 -73.07 19.04
CA LEU A 13 9.20 -74.35 18.90
C LEU A 13 10.20 -75.48 19.33
N ARG A 14 9.83 -76.27 20.31
CA ARG A 14 10.68 -77.33 20.82
C ARG A 14 10.67 -78.61 19.95
N SER A 15 9.59 -78.83 19.20
CA SER A 15 9.51 -79.88 18.18
C SER A 15 8.34 -79.71 17.30
N VAL A 16 8.40 -80.04 16.02
CA VAL A 16 7.25 -80.12 15.08
C VAL A 16 7.26 -81.54 14.56
N GLU A 17 6.30 -82.31 14.98
CA GLU A 17 6.05 -83.64 14.38
C GLU A 17 5.07 -83.48 13.23
N LEU A 18 5.54 -83.85 12.03
CA LEU A 18 4.65 -83.96 10.88
C LEU A 18 3.90 -85.33 10.96
N ILE A 19 2.66 -85.27 11.34
CA ILE A 19 1.79 -86.44 11.35
C ILE A 19 1.34 -86.65 9.91
N HIS A 20 1.90 -87.65 9.22
CA HIS A 20 1.40 -88.12 7.97
C HIS A 20 0.15 -89.02 8.26
N PRO A 21 -0.99 -88.73 7.67
CA PRO A 21 -2.15 -89.59 7.84
C PRO A 21 -1.82 -90.95 7.16
N SER A 22 -1.72 -91.99 7.92
CA SER A 22 -1.68 -93.37 7.41
C SER A 22 -3.03 -93.64 6.73
N SER A 23 -2.94 -94.03 5.44
CA SER A 23 -4.09 -94.43 4.60
C SER A 23 -4.80 -95.61 5.22
N GLY A 24 -6.04 -95.39 5.58
CA GLY A 24 -6.97 -96.55 5.80
C GLY A 24 -8.03 -96.29 6.84
N GLN A 25 -9.23 -96.11 6.38
CA GLN A 25 -10.52 -96.36 7.02
C GLN A 25 -11.31 -95.12 7.49
N SER A 26 -12.44 -94.91 6.79
CA SER A 26 -13.67 -94.22 7.12
C SER A 26 -13.59 -92.69 7.36
N GLU A 27 -13.56 -91.99 6.22
CA GLU A 27 -13.79 -90.53 6.12
C GLU A 27 -15.29 -90.16 6.13
N GLN A 28 -16.18 -90.86 6.76
CA GLN A 28 -17.62 -90.62 6.50
C GLN A 28 -18.47 -90.14 7.69
N ASP A 29 -17.97 -89.99 8.92
CA ASP A 29 -18.96 -89.68 9.99
C ASP A 29 -18.55 -88.66 11.09
N VAL A 30 -17.48 -87.91 10.95
CA VAL A 30 -17.11 -86.93 12.01
C VAL A 30 -17.08 -85.47 11.45
N SER A 31 -17.30 -85.28 10.16
CA SER A 31 -17.01 -83.95 9.55
C SER A 31 -18.24 -83.04 9.33
N GLU A 32 -19.46 -83.54 9.37
CA GLU A 32 -20.63 -82.68 9.08
C GLU A 32 -21.00 -81.66 10.18
N PRO A 33 -21.04 -81.98 11.47
CA PRO A 33 -21.39 -80.97 12.49
C PRO A 33 -20.31 -79.90 12.67
N PHE A 34 -19.03 -80.25 12.49
CA PHE A 34 -17.93 -79.34 12.64
C PHE A 34 -17.79 -78.40 11.42
N ARG A 35 -18.12 -78.83 10.23
CA ARG A 35 -18.17 -77.96 9.02
C ARG A 35 -19.29 -76.94 9.12
N THR A 36 -20.49 -77.33 9.62
CA THR A 36 -21.58 -76.41 9.78
C THR A 36 -21.33 -75.32 10.83
N GLU A 37 -20.66 -75.69 11.93
CA GLU A 37 -20.31 -74.74 12.98
C GLU A 37 -19.24 -73.74 12.53
N VAL A 38 -18.25 -74.17 11.78
CA VAL A 38 -17.23 -73.31 11.16
C VAL A 38 -17.79 -72.43 10.08
N GLU A 39 -18.79 -72.88 9.32
CA GLU A 39 -19.48 -72.07 8.33
C GLU A 39 -20.35 -70.99 8.97
N ILE A 40 -21.03 -71.28 10.06
CA ILE A 40 -21.82 -70.31 10.81
C ILE A 40 -20.92 -69.22 11.40
N LEU A 41 -19.82 -69.61 12.06
CA LEU A 41 -18.85 -68.69 12.61
C LEU A 41 -18.20 -67.78 11.51
N ARG A 42 -17.95 -68.34 10.33
CA ARG A 42 -17.39 -67.61 9.21
C ARG A 42 -18.37 -66.59 8.67
N ASP A 43 -19.64 -66.92 8.61
CA ASP A 43 -20.66 -66.02 8.08
C ASP A 43 -20.99 -64.93 9.12
N GLU A 44 -21.04 -65.22 10.44
CA GLU A 44 -21.10 -64.23 11.51
C GLU A 44 -19.91 -63.23 11.44
N LEU A 45 -18.68 -63.75 11.30
CA LEU A 45 -17.48 -62.91 11.17
C LEU A 45 -17.50 -62.04 9.92
N ARG A 46 -18.11 -62.51 8.81
CA ARG A 46 -18.27 -61.75 7.60
C ARG A 46 -19.29 -60.63 7.78
N GLU A 47 -20.38 -60.89 8.50
CA GLU A 47 -21.41 -59.86 8.79
C GLU A 47 -20.80 -58.77 9.71
N GLU A 48 -20.08 -59.14 10.77
CA GLU A 48 -19.41 -58.19 11.63
C GLU A 48 -18.36 -57.34 10.88
N LEU A 49 -17.61 -57.97 10.00
CA LEU A 49 -16.61 -57.31 9.19
C LEU A 49 -17.25 -56.37 8.13
N ALA A 50 -18.41 -56.74 7.60
CA ALA A 50 -19.20 -55.87 6.74
C ALA A 50 -19.78 -54.67 7.49
N ALA A 51 -20.32 -54.90 8.70
CA ALA A 51 -20.83 -53.84 9.56
C ALA A 51 -19.73 -52.82 9.94
N LEU A 52 -18.56 -53.33 10.39
CA LEU A 52 -17.40 -52.49 10.70
C LEU A 52 -16.88 -51.67 9.48
N LYS A 53 -16.90 -52.27 8.29
CA LYS A 53 -16.52 -51.52 7.07
C LYS A 53 -17.47 -50.40 6.74
N VAL A 54 -18.79 -50.62 6.92
CA VAL A 54 -19.80 -49.57 6.71
C VAL A 54 -19.67 -48.46 7.72
N GLU A 55 -19.46 -48.81 8.99
CA GLU A 55 -19.23 -47.81 10.04
C GLU A 55 -17.94 -46.99 9.82
N ALA A 56 -16.84 -47.65 9.47
CA ALA A 56 -15.58 -46.98 9.13
C ALA A 56 -15.73 -46.08 7.92
N ALA A 57 -16.42 -46.53 6.87
CA ALA A 57 -16.66 -45.69 5.67
C ALA A 57 -17.54 -44.46 6.02
N LYS A 58 -18.54 -44.63 6.87
CA LYS A 58 -19.35 -43.50 7.33
C LYS A 58 -18.53 -42.51 8.17
N ALA A 59 -17.74 -42.99 9.12
CA ALA A 59 -16.86 -42.14 9.92
C ALA A 59 -15.86 -41.37 9.11
N LEU A 60 -15.31 -41.99 8.04
CA LEU A 60 -14.40 -41.31 7.09
C LEU A 60 -15.14 -40.20 6.31
N SER A 61 -16.34 -40.52 5.78
CA SER A 61 -17.16 -39.55 5.07
C SER A 61 -17.57 -38.34 5.93
N ASP A 62 -17.97 -38.61 7.18
CA ASP A 62 -18.32 -37.57 8.15
C ASP A 62 -17.10 -36.68 8.48
N ARG A 63 -15.92 -37.28 8.59
CA ARG A 63 -14.65 -36.54 8.82
C ARG A 63 -14.22 -35.71 7.62
N GLU A 64 -14.37 -36.26 6.40
CA GLU A 64 -14.10 -35.53 5.16
C GLU A 64 -15.01 -34.31 5.02
N ALA A 65 -16.32 -34.49 5.29
CA ALA A 65 -17.27 -33.37 5.26
C ALA A 65 -16.95 -32.28 6.28
N ALA A 66 -16.57 -32.68 7.50
CA ALA A 66 -16.13 -31.72 8.54
C ALA A 66 -14.88 -30.95 8.11
N LEU A 67 -13.87 -31.63 7.53
CA LEU A 67 -12.64 -31.00 7.03
C LEU A 67 -12.94 -30.03 5.87
N GLU A 68 -13.82 -30.38 4.96
CA GLU A 68 -14.23 -29.48 3.86
C GLU A 68 -14.93 -28.23 4.41
N GLN A 69 -15.77 -28.39 5.43
CA GLN A 69 -16.43 -27.26 6.08
C GLN A 69 -15.41 -26.34 6.77
N ASP A 70 -14.45 -26.89 7.51
CA ASP A 70 -13.39 -26.12 8.17
C ASP A 70 -12.52 -25.41 7.15
N LEU A 71 -12.14 -26.07 6.04
CA LEU A 71 -11.39 -25.46 4.97
C LEU A 71 -12.14 -24.32 4.27
N SER A 72 -13.44 -24.49 4.07
CA SER A 72 -14.28 -23.43 3.48
C SER A 72 -14.38 -22.21 4.39
N ALA A 73 -14.56 -22.45 5.70
CA ALA A 73 -14.57 -21.38 6.72
C ALA A 73 -13.22 -20.66 6.79
N ALA A 74 -12.10 -21.40 6.78
CA ALA A 74 -10.77 -20.82 6.79
C ALA A 74 -10.49 -19.96 5.52
N ARG A 75 -10.92 -20.42 4.36
CA ARG A 75 -10.80 -19.66 3.09
C ARG A 75 -11.65 -18.38 3.15
N SER A 76 -12.85 -18.44 3.68
CA SER A 76 -13.72 -17.27 3.86
C SER A 76 -13.07 -16.22 4.78
N LEU A 77 -12.53 -16.66 5.91
CA LEU A 77 -11.81 -15.79 6.84
C LEU A 77 -10.56 -15.17 6.21
N ALA A 78 -9.79 -15.95 5.44
CA ALA A 78 -8.62 -15.44 4.74
C ALA A 78 -9.00 -14.37 3.69
N SER A 79 -10.11 -14.57 2.97
CA SER A 79 -10.62 -13.56 2.03
C SER A 79 -11.04 -12.27 2.73
N GLN A 80 -11.82 -12.38 3.82
CA GLN A 80 -12.26 -11.22 4.61
C GLN A 80 -11.06 -10.44 5.19
N LEU A 81 -10.05 -11.16 5.68
CA LEU A 81 -8.82 -10.54 6.18
C LEU A 81 -8.07 -9.82 5.06
N GLY A 82 -7.99 -10.42 3.88
CA GLY A 82 -7.41 -9.81 2.69
C GLY A 82 -8.10 -8.50 2.31
N GLU A 83 -9.42 -8.48 2.28
CA GLU A 83 -10.23 -7.28 2.01
C GLU A 83 -10.03 -6.20 3.09
N ALA A 84 -10.02 -6.59 4.36
CA ALA A 84 -9.77 -5.67 5.46
C ALA A 84 -8.37 -5.02 5.36
N ILE A 85 -7.33 -5.79 5.04
CA ILE A 85 -5.97 -5.28 4.84
C ILE A 85 -5.94 -4.29 3.67
N GLN A 86 -6.59 -4.58 2.56
CA GLN A 86 -6.65 -3.67 1.41
C GLN A 86 -7.37 -2.37 1.78
N THR A 87 -8.47 -2.45 2.53
CA THR A 87 -9.22 -1.28 3.01
C THR A 87 -8.35 -0.40 3.91
N VAL A 88 -7.62 -1.00 4.86
CA VAL A 88 -6.70 -0.25 5.74
C VAL A 88 -5.61 0.43 4.92
N ARG A 89 -4.97 -0.27 3.99
CA ARG A 89 -3.93 0.32 3.12
C ARG A 89 -4.45 1.48 2.26
N ALA A 90 -5.66 1.35 1.73
CA ALA A 90 -6.29 2.42 0.95
C ALA A 90 -6.56 3.65 1.83
N ASN A 91 -7.08 3.45 3.04
CA ASN A 91 -7.33 4.51 4.00
C ASN A 91 -6.03 5.20 4.44
N ASP A 92 -4.96 4.43 4.70
CA ASP A 92 -3.64 4.97 5.07
C ASP A 92 -3.06 5.83 3.93
N ALA A 93 -3.14 5.36 2.68
CA ALA A 93 -2.70 6.13 1.53
C ALA A 93 -3.49 7.43 1.37
N GLN A 94 -4.81 7.39 1.53
CA GLN A 94 -5.67 8.57 1.48
C GLN A 94 -5.37 9.54 2.62
N LEU A 95 -5.14 9.03 3.82
CA LEU A 95 -4.77 9.84 4.99
C LEU A 95 -3.44 10.57 4.76
N LEU A 96 -2.42 9.88 4.25
CA LEU A 96 -1.13 10.49 3.92
C LEU A 96 -1.27 11.60 2.89
N THR A 97 -2.04 11.38 1.82
CA THR A 97 -2.30 12.41 0.81
C THR A 97 -3.01 13.63 1.42
N THR A 98 -4.01 13.40 2.26
CA THR A 98 -4.73 14.48 2.94
C THR A 98 -3.82 15.26 3.88
N LEU A 99 -2.96 14.57 4.63
CA LEU A 99 -1.99 15.21 5.53
C LEU A 99 -0.96 16.05 4.76
N GLN A 100 -0.46 15.55 3.62
CA GLN A 100 0.44 16.31 2.75
C GLN A 100 -0.22 17.58 2.24
N GLN A 101 -1.41 17.49 1.67
CA GLN A 101 -2.17 18.65 1.19
C GLN A 101 -2.42 19.67 2.30
N THR A 102 -2.88 19.22 3.47
CA THR A 102 -3.13 20.08 4.63
C THR A 102 -1.84 20.77 5.10
N SER A 103 -0.72 20.07 5.11
CA SER A 103 0.58 20.63 5.50
C SER A 103 1.04 21.72 4.55
N VAL A 104 0.86 21.54 3.24
CA VAL A 104 1.15 22.55 2.23
C VAL A 104 0.27 23.79 2.43
N GLU A 105 -1.04 23.61 2.60
CA GLU A 105 -1.99 24.72 2.83
C GLU A 105 -1.64 25.52 4.09
N ILE A 106 -1.28 24.84 5.17
CA ILE A 106 -0.81 25.50 6.40
C ILE A 106 0.47 26.29 6.12
N GLY A 107 1.44 25.68 5.43
CA GLY A 107 2.71 26.32 5.07
C GLY A 107 2.50 27.58 4.23
N VAL A 108 1.68 27.52 3.20
CA VAL A 108 1.33 28.68 2.35
C VAL A 108 0.61 29.75 3.14
N THR A 109 -0.30 29.36 4.04
CA THR A 109 -1.02 30.32 4.90
C THR A 109 -0.08 31.06 5.83
N ILE A 110 0.85 30.35 6.45
CA ILE A 110 1.88 30.97 7.32
C ILE A 110 2.78 31.89 6.50
N ALA A 111 3.25 31.44 5.32
CA ALA A 111 4.07 32.27 4.44
C ALA A 111 3.35 33.55 4.04
N ARG A 112 2.07 33.45 3.63
CA ARG A 112 1.23 34.63 3.33
C ARG A 112 1.18 35.61 4.48
N GLN A 113 0.92 35.15 5.70
CA GLN A 113 0.86 36.02 6.89
C GLN A 113 2.20 36.66 7.21
N LEU A 114 3.30 35.92 7.09
CA LEU A 114 4.63 36.46 7.32
C LEU A 114 4.99 37.56 6.32
N ILE A 115 4.73 37.33 5.04
CA ILE A 115 4.99 38.32 3.97
C ILE A 115 4.13 39.56 4.16
N GLN A 116 2.84 39.40 4.46
CA GLN A 116 1.94 40.53 4.73
C GLN A 116 2.42 41.35 5.94
N LYS A 117 2.94 40.67 6.98
CA LYS A 117 3.53 41.34 8.13
C LYS A 117 4.82 42.09 7.77
N GLN A 118 5.70 41.49 6.98
CA GLN A 118 6.93 42.18 6.50
C GLN A 118 6.59 43.43 5.66
N ILE A 119 5.61 43.33 4.75
CA ILE A 119 5.13 44.46 3.97
C ILE A 119 4.55 45.55 4.90
N ALA A 120 3.78 45.19 5.92
CA ALA A 120 3.19 46.13 6.86
C ALA A 120 4.26 46.81 7.76
N CYS A 121 5.34 46.10 8.07
CA CYS A 121 6.46 46.63 8.87
C CYS A 121 7.50 47.35 8.02
N GLU A 122 7.31 47.47 6.70
CA GLU A 122 8.27 48.06 5.75
C GLU A 122 9.64 47.38 5.70
N ASP A 123 9.69 46.14 6.17
CA ASP A 123 10.86 45.25 6.17
C ASP A 123 10.77 44.24 5.01
N PHE A 124 10.45 44.74 3.83
CA PHE A 124 10.27 43.93 2.62
C PHE A 124 11.32 44.28 1.57
N ASP A 125 12.00 43.25 1.03
CA ASP A 125 13.00 43.40 -0.03
C ASP A 125 12.34 43.64 -1.40
N ILE A 126 12.00 44.88 -1.67
CA ILE A 126 11.39 45.31 -2.95
C ILE A 126 12.42 45.22 -4.09
N GLN A 127 13.70 45.51 -3.78
CA GLN A 127 14.75 45.40 -4.79
C GLN A 127 14.88 43.95 -5.30
N GLY A 128 14.95 42.99 -4.41
CA GLY A 128 15.00 41.57 -4.77
C GLY A 128 13.76 41.11 -5.57
N LEU A 129 12.56 41.63 -5.24
CA LEU A 129 11.36 41.39 -6.01
C LEU A 129 11.46 41.89 -7.46
N VAL A 130 11.90 43.14 -7.64
CA VAL A 130 12.06 43.76 -8.96
C VAL A 130 13.15 43.04 -9.75
N GLU A 131 14.29 42.71 -9.15
CA GLU A 131 15.35 41.95 -9.80
C GLU A 131 14.88 40.57 -10.28
N ALA A 132 14.11 39.86 -9.45
CA ALA A 132 13.54 38.56 -9.81
C ALA A 132 12.55 38.67 -10.98
N ALA A 133 11.73 39.74 -10.98
CA ALA A 133 10.83 40.03 -12.08
C ALA A 133 11.59 40.35 -13.38
N LEU A 134 12.63 41.16 -13.29
CA LEU A 134 13.47 41.53 -14.45
C LEU A 134 14.26 40.33 -15.00
N LYS A 135 14.70 39.41 -14.17
CA LYS A 135 15.35 38.14 -14.61
C LYS A 135 14.41 37.26 -15.41
N ARG A 136 13.13 37.18 -15.02
CA ARG A 136 12.10 36.42 -15.77
C ARG A 136 11.78 37.05 -17.12
N LEU A 137 12.06 38.33 -17.29
CA LEU A 137 11.64 39.11 -18.47
C LEU A 137 12.69 39.03 -19.62
N GLU A 138 13.61 38.13 -19.66
CA GLU A 138 14.65 37.83 -20.71
C GLU A 138 14.92 38.90 -21.81
N SER A 139 14.23 40.05 -21.79
CA SER A 139 14.30 41.14 -22.73
C SER A 139 15.44 42.09 -22.35
N ARG A 140 16.16 42.65 -23.36
CA ARG A 140 17.18 43.71 -23.17
C ARG A 140 16.62 45.11 -23.39
N GLU A 141 15.34 45.25 -23.65
CA GLU A 141 14.66 46.51 -23.92
C GLU A 141 14.50 47.37 -22.67
N PRO A 142 14.26 48.67 -22.80
CA PRO A 142 13.85 49.54 -21.71
C PRO A 142 12.60 48.97 -21.04
N VAL A 143 12.56 48.95 -19.72
CA VAL A 143 11.45 48.39 -18.92
C VAL A 143 10.87 49.46 -18.05
N ILE A 144 9.56 49.59 -18.09
CA ILE A 144 8.80 50.40 -17.13
C ILE A 144 8.31 49.48 -16.02
N VAL A 145 8.75 49.71 -14.78
CA VAL A 145 8.33 48.98 -13.60
C VAL A 145 7.34 49.80 -12.81
N ARG A 146 6.13 49.30 -12.73
CA ARG A 146 5.04 49.95 -11.95
C ARG A 146 4.97 49.29 -10.58
N LEU A 147 4.97 50.10 -9.53
CA LEU A 147 4.91 49.71 -8.13
C LEU A 147 3.92 50.51 -7.37
N HIS A 148 3.43 49.97 -6.23
CA HIS A 148 2.63 50.78 -5.31
C HIS A 148 3.45 52.01 -4.84
N PRO A 149 2.84 53.20 -4.66
CA PRO A 149 3.56 54.42 -4.28
C PRO A 149 4.44 54.28 -3.04
N GLN A 150 4.00 53.57 -2.01
CA GLN A 150 4.77 53.34 -0.79
C GLN A 150 5.97 52.43 -1.04
N ASP A 151 5.83 51.43 -1.87
CA ASP A 151 6.88 50.50 -2.21
C ASP A 151 7.96 51.17 -3.08
N LEU A 152 7.53 52.10 -3.96
CA LEU A 152 8.45 52.92 -4.72
C LEU A 152 9.27 53.86 -3.81
N GLN A 153 8.69 54.43 -2.77
CA GLN A 153 9.44 55.23 -1.78
C GLN A 153 10.46 54.40 -1.02
N LEU A 154 10.06 53.21 -0.60
CA LEU A 154 11.00 52.27 0.07
C LEU A 154 12.17 51.87 -0.84
N LEU A 155 11.89 51.59 -2.11
CA LEU A 155 12.92 51.26 -3.10
C LEU A 155 13.93 52.43 -3.28
N GLN A 156 13.43 53.68 -3.34
CA GLN A 156 14.30 54.85 -3.45
C GLN A 156 15.19 55.00 -2.21
N LEU A 157 14.69 54.81 -1.00
CA LEU A 157 15.48 54.81 0.21
C LEU A 157 16.54 53.73 0.24
N GLN A 158 16.20 52.50 -0.18
CA GLN A 158 17.17 51.39 -0.27
C GLN A 158 18.25 51.60 -1.32
N GLN A 159 17.98 52.35 -2.41
CA GLN A 159 18.95 52.67 -3.45
C GLN A 159 19.92 53.79 -3.03
N GLU A 160 19.54 54.70 -2.15
CA GLU A 160 20.43 55.72 -1.64
C GLU A 160 21.54 55.15 -0.74
N ASP A 161 21.28 54.00 -0.08
CA ASP A 161 22.26 53.33 0.78
C ASP A 161 23.24 52.41 0.03
N GLN A 162 22.99 52.11 -1.24
CA GLN A 162 23.87 51.26 -2.07
C GLN A 162 24.60 52.08 -3.14
N GLU A 163 25.91 52.10 -3.09
CA GLU A 163 26.73 52.63 -4.16
C GLU A 163 26.36 51.98 -5.50
N LYS A 164 26.06 52.82 -6.51
CA LYS A 164 25.54 52.52 -7.83
C LYS A 164 26.30 51.42 -8.57
N SER A 165 25.95 50.18 -8.34
CA SER A 165 26.21 49.13 -9.33
C SER A 165 25.04 49.14 -10.33
N GLY A 166 25.12 50.01 -11.32
CA GLY A 166 24.02 50.20 -12.26
C GLY A 166 23.77 48.98 -13.14
N PRO A 167 22.50 48.58 -13.31
CA PRO A 167 22.14 47.61 -14.32
C PRO A 167 22.41 48.17 -15.72
N THR A 168 22.88 47.33 -16.61
CA THR A 168 23.16 47.63 -18.03
C THR A 168 21.89 47.99 -18.85
N ARG A 169 20.74 48.15 -18.15
CA ARG A 169 19.41 48.32 -18.73
C ARG A 169 18.78 49.59 -18.15
N THR A 170 18.12 50.37 -19.04
CA THR A 170 17.30 51.51 -18.60
C THR A 170 16.00 51.04 -17.98
N ILE A 171 15.80 51.32 -16.69
CA ILE A 171 14.61 50.98 -15.95
C ILE A 171 13.95 52.28 -15.49
N ASP A 172 12.70 52.47 -15.90
CA ASP A 172 11.88 53.59 -15.45
C ASP A 172 10.87 53.12 -14.42
N PHE A 173 10.87 53.72 -13.23
CA PHE A 173 9.94 53.38 -12.15
C PHE A 173 8.76 54.33 -12.11
N VAL A 174 7.54 53.80 -12.05
CA VAL A 174 6.31 54.55 -12.06
C VAL A 174 5.44 54.11 -10.88
N ALA A 175 4.89 55.09 -10.14
CA ALA A 175 3.93 54.84 -9.09
C ALA A 175 2.56 54.45 -9.68
N ASP A 176 1.95 53.41 -9.15
CA ASP A 176 0.61 52.94 -9.52
C ASP A 176 -0.17 52.57 -8.27
N SER A 177 -1.17 53.37 -7.93
CA SER A 177 -2.04 53.19 -6.76
C SER A 177 -3.04 52.03 -6.88
N ASP A 178 -3.21 51.47 -8.11
CA ASP A 178 -4.12 50.37 -8.33
C ASP A 178 -3.46 49.01 -8.00
N LEU A 179 -2.14 49.00 -7.79
CA LEU A 179 -1.40 47.84 -7.38
C LEU A 179 -1.43 47.63 -5.86
N SER A 180 -1.51 46.39 -5.42
CA SER A 180 -1.33 46.04 -4.00
C SER A 180 0.12 46.18 -3.60
N ARG A 181 0.39 46.42 -2.31
CA ARG A 181 1.78 46.42 -1.78
C ARG A 181 2.42 45.04 -1.97
N GLY A 182 3.65 45.03 -2.44
CA GLY A 182 4.38 43.79 -2.76
C GLY A 182 4.10 43.24 -4.14
N ASP A 183 3.24 43.85 -4.93
CA ASP A 183 3.01 43.52 -6.35
C ASP A 183 3.86 44.42 -7.26
N CYS A 184 4.25 43.91 -8.41
CA CYS A 184 4.88 44.73 -9.45
C CYS A 184 4.42 44.34 -10.84
N VAL A 185 4.43 45.35 -11.74
CA VAL A 185 4.12 45.16 -13.16
C VAL A 185 5.29 45.67 -13.98
N CYS A 186 5.89 44.78 -14.75
CA CYS A 186 6.97 45.13 -15.68
C CYS A 186 6.40 45.19 -17.09
N VAL A 187 6.59 46.34 -17.74
CA VAL A 187 6.09 46.61 -19.10
C VAL A 187 7.28 46.89 -20.00
N THR A 188 7.40 46.17 -21.08
CA THR A 188 8.27 46.45 -22.21
C THR A 188 7.40 46.84 -23.38
N ARG A 189 8.03 47.12 -24.54
CA ARG A 189 7.28 47.47 -25.75
C ARG A 189 6.32 46.38 -26.19
N ASP A 190 6.70 45.11 -26.03
CA ASP A 190 5.99 43.96 -26.57
C ASP A 190 5.35 43.06 -25.48
N THR A 191 5.75 43.23 -24.22
CA THR A 191 5.36 42.32 -23.14
C THR A 191 4.94 43.05 -21.88
N ARG A 192 3.87 42.61 -21.27
CA ARG A 192 3.44 43.07 -19.95
C ARG A 192 3.47 41.85 -19.02
N MET A 193 4.30 41.89 -18.00
CA MET A 193 4.38 40.85 -16.97
C MET A 193 3.87 41.42 -15.66
N VAL A 194 2.93 40.71 -15.05
CA VAL A 194 2.40 41.04 -13.74
C VAL A 194 2.95 40.03 -12.74
N VAL A 195 3.57 40.50 -11.69
CA VAL A 195 4.07 39.67 -10.60
C VAL A 195 3.28 40.02 -9.35
N ARG A 196 2.37 39.16 -8.97
CA ARG A 196 1.60 39.28 -7.74
C ARG A 196 2.12 38.35 -6.67
N MET A 197 2.04 38.76 -5.45
CA MET A 197 2.40 37.94 -4.29
C MET A 197 1.57 36.65 -4.24
N GLU A 198 0.26 36.77 -4.47
CA GLU A 198 -0.65 35.63 -4.44
C GLU A 198 -0.32 34.60 -5.55
N ASP A 199 0.00 35.07 -6.76
CA ASP A 199 0.37 34.18 -7.88
C ASP A 199 1.65 33.40 -7.56
N ARG A 200 2.61 34.02 -6.88
CA ARG A 200 3.87 33.37 -6.44
C ARG A 200 3.61 32.34 -5.33
N LEU A 201 2.74 32.63 -4.39
CA LEU A 201 2.35 31.68 -3.36
C LEU A 201 1.61 30.48 -3.96
N GLU A 202 0.81 30.73 -5.00
CA GLU A 202 0.11 29.66 -5.73
C GLU A 202 1.12 28.79 -6.51
N GLU A 203 2.09 29.38 -7.20
CA GLU A 203 3.19 28.63 -7.85
C GLU A 203 3.92 27.72 -6.84
N VAL A 204 4.21 28.22 -5.63
CA VAL A 204 4.84 27.43 -4.56
C VAL A 204 3.90 26.33 -4.06
N ARG A 205 2.60 26.62 -3.93
CA ARG A 205 1.61 25.64 -3.53
C ARG A 205 1.54 24.49 -4.55
N GLU A 206 1.44 24.83 -5.84
CA GLU A 206 1.41 23.85 -6.92
C GLU A 206 2.70 23.00 -6.95
N TYR A 207 3.86 23.64 -6.81
CA TYR A 207 5.14 22.94 -6.76
C TYR A 207 5.22 21.95 -5.59
N LEU A 208 4.76 22.35 -4.39
CA LEU A 208 4.78 21.50 -3.21
C LEU A 208 3.69 20.43 -3.20
N SER A 209 2.58 20.65 -3.93
CA SER A 209 1.47 19.70 -4.07
C SER A 209 1.67 18.74 -5.24
N GLY A 210 2.62 18.98 -6.15
CA GLY A 210 2.90 18.15 -7.31
C GLY A 210 3.44 16.78 -6.93
N GLU A 211 3.14 15.76 -7.74
CA GLU A 211 3.61 14.39 -7.55
C GLU A 211 5.15 14.25 -7.59
N ASP A 212 5.85 15.26 -8.11
CA ASP A 212 7.31 15.32 -8.21
C ASP A 212 8.00 15.86 -6.94
N ALA A 213 7.26 16.25 -5.91
CA ALA A 213 7.81 16.63 -4.61
C ALA A 213 8.25 15.35 -3.85
N CYS A 214 9.23 14.66 -4.40
CA CYS A 214 9.95 13.61 -3.69
C CYS A 214 10.68 14.22 -2.50
N TRP A 215 10.07 14.19 -1.34
CA TRP A 215 10.76 14.43 -0.08
C TRP A 215 11.71 13.25 0.17
N ASN A 216 12.98 13.38 -0.26
CA ASN A 216 14.10 12.52 0.12
C ASN A 216 14.66 12.97 1.46
#